data_e351876b48e277d5668b96abebe9afe1
#
_entry.id   e351876b48e277d5668b96abebe9afe1
#
_cell.length_a   1.000
_cell.length_b   1.000
_cell.length_c   1.000
_cell.angle_alpha   90.00
_cell.angle_beta   90.00
_cell.angle_gamma   90.00
#
_symmetry.space_group_name_H-M   'P 1'
#
loop_
_entity.id
_entity.type
_entity.pdbx_description
1 polymer ?
#
loop_
_entity_poly.entity_id
_entity_poly.type
_entity_poly.pdbx_seq_one_letter_code
_entity_poly.pdbx_strand_id
1 'polypeptide(L)'
;MRKAIKEKILQQKKDSQFYVKMICEGQSSLSREVFGRLFLQYMCAKFLLEPEEITTDNFYEICQISAEKAAKRPHGELDAAEAASKCGGATTAMNKKILFLLAVNREYGINVTAEDSVQIDTFTQLCDCIYQKLEEQQILVNRSWKV
;
A
#
# COMPACT_ATOMS: atom_id res chain seq x y z
N MET A 1 13.94 -23.17 -1.54
CA MET A 1 13.24 -22.30 -0.62
C MET A 1 13.53 -20.81 -0.83
N ARG A 2 14.78 -20.37 -0.84
CA ARG A 2 15.13 -18.97 -1.11
C ARG A 2 14.62 -18.46 -2.46
N LYS A 3 14.74 -19.28 -3.49
CA LYS A 3 14.33 -18.91 -4.84
C LYS A 3 12.81 -18.71 -4.94
N ALA A 4 12.01 -19.59 -4.29
CA ALA A 4 10.56 -19.49 -4.30
C ALA A 4 10.07 -18.23 -3.58
N ILE A 5 10.72 -17.86 -2.47
CA ILE A 5 10.36 -16.65 -1.71
C ILE A 5 10.71 -15.39 -2.51
N LYS A 6 11.88 -15.36 -3.15
CA LYS A 6 12.26 -14.24 -4.01
C LYS A 6 11.30 -14.06 -5.18
N GLU A 7 10.90 -15.16 -5.81
CA GLU A 7 9.94 -15.13 -6.91
C GLU A 7 8.59 -14.60 -6.45
N LYS A 8 8.13 -15.01 -5.25
CA LYS A 8 6.89 -14.52 -4.67
C LYS A 8 6.95 -13.01 -4.40
N ILE A 9 8.06 -12.53 -3.84
CA ILE A 9 8.26 -11.11 -3.55
C ILE A 9 8.25 -10.28 -4.83
N LEU A 10 8.96 -10.75 -5.86
CA LEU A 10 8.99 -10.07 -7.15
C LEU A 10 7.60 -10.07 -7.81
N GLN A 11 6.85 -11.16 -7.68
CA GLN A 11 5.49 -11.24 -8.20
C GLN A 11 4.57 -10.27 -7.47
N GLN A 12 4.68 -10.16 -6.15
CA GLN A 12 3.89 -9.22 -5.38
C GLN A 12 4.23 -7.77 -5.70
N LYS A 13 5.50 -7.49 -6.02
CA LYS A 13 5.90 -6.17 -6.50
C LYS A 13 5.22 -5.83 -7.82
N LYS A 14 5.19 -6.77 -8.76
CA LYS A 14 4.49 -6.61 -10.04
C LYS A 14 2.99 -6.43 -9.82
N ASP A 15 2.41 -7.21 -8.91
CA ASP A 15 1.00 -7.11 -8.57
C ASP A 15 0.66 -5.73 -8.00
N SER A 16 1.51 -5.18 -7.12
CA SER A 16 1.28 -3.86 -6.57
C SER A 16 1.29 -2.79 -7.66
N GLN A 17 2.21 -2.88 -8.61
CA GLN A 17 2.30 -1.96 -9.74
C GLN A 17 1.06 -2.06 -10.64
N PHE A 18 0.55 -3.27 -10.84
CA PHE A 18 -0.68 -3.52 -11.60
C PHE A 18 -1.88 -2.82 -10.94
N TYR A 19 -2.01 -2.91 -9.62
CA TYR A 19 -3.11 -2.26 -8.91
C TYR A 19 -3.00 -0.74 -8.94
N VAL A 20 -1.79 -0.20 -8.83
CA VAL A 20 -1.56 1.24 -9.01
C VAL A 20 -2.06 1.69 -10.37
N LYS A 21 -1.70 0.97 -11.42
CA LYS A 21 -2.10 1.28 -12.78
C LYS A 21 -3.62 1.23 -12.95
N MET A 22 -4.25 0.17 -12.44
CA MET A 22 -5.71 0.04 -12.50
C MET A 22 -6.42 1.19 -11.82
N ILE A 23 -5.96 1.58 -10.63
CA ILE A 23 -6.57 2.64 -9.86
C ILE A 23 -6.36 3.99 -10.55
N CYS A 24 -5.15 4.30 -10.97
CA CYS A 24 -4.84 5.59 -11.57
C CYS A 24 -5.50 5.78 -12.93
N GLU A 25 -5.54 4.75 -13.75
CA GLU A 25 -6.16 4.81 -15.08
C GLU A 25 -7.70 4.80 -15.02
N GLY A 26 -8.27 4.07 -14.05
CA GLY A 26 -9.71 3.93 -13.88
C GLY A 26 -10.35 4.97 -12.97
N GLN A 27 -9.59 5.92 -12.46
CA GLN A 27 -9.95 6.79 -11.35
C GLN A 27 -11.31 7.49 -11.51
N SER A 28 -11.61 8.02 -12.68
CA SER A 28 -12.85 8.76 -12.90
C SER A 28 -14.10 7.87 -12.91
N SER A 29 -13.92 6.57 -13.08
CA SER A 29 -15.02 5.59 -13.13
C SER A 29 -15.08 4.66 -11.93
N LEU A 30 -14.11 4.77 -10.99
CA LEU A 30 -14.07 3.92 -9.82
C LEU A 30 -14.96 4.45 -8.71
N SER A 31 -15.86 3.60 -8.21
CA SER A 31 -16.60 3.89 -6.98
C SER A 31 -15.66 3.74 -5.79
N ARG A 32 -16.06 4.33 -4.65
CA ARG A 32 -15.30 4.18 -3.41
C ARG A 32 -15.14 2.71 -3.02
N GLU A 33 -16.17 1.89 -3.23
CA GLU A 33 -16.13 0.47 -2.90
C GLU A 33 -15.14 -0.30 -3.78
N VAL A 34 -15.18 -0.07 -5.07
CA VAL A 34 -14.24 -0.74 -6.00
C VAL A 34 -12.82 -0.29 -5.71
N PHE A 35 -12.62 1.01 -5.47
CA PHE A 35 -11.31 1.52 -5.07
C PHE A 35 -10.81 0.79 -3.83
N GLY A 36 -11.66 0.66 -2.80
CA GLY A 36 -11.27 -0.01 -1.55
C GLY A 36 -10.80 -1.43 -1.75
N ARG A 37 -11.47 -2.18 -2.62
CA ARG A 37 -11.07 -3.55 -2.94
C ARG A 37 -9.72 -3.61 -3.65
N LEU A 38 -9.51 -2.74 -4.63
CA LEU A 38 -8.25 -2.66 -5.36
C LEU A 38 -7.11 -2.20 -4.46
N PHE A 39 -7.38 -1.22 -3.61
CA PHE A 39 -6.38 -0.70 -2.68
C PHE A 39 -6.00 -1.73 -1.60
N LEU A 40 -6.96 -2.54 -1.17
CA LEU A 40 -6.67 -3.66 -0.26
C LEU A 40 -5.68 -4.63 -0.90
N GLN A 41 -5.88 -4.98 -2.17
CA GLN A 41 -4.95 -5.86 -2.88
C GLN A 41 -3.57 -5.21 -3.02
N TYR A 42 -3.52 -3.91 -3.30
CA TYR A 42 -2.27 -3.16 -3.34
C TYR A 42 -1.53 -3.23 -2.00
N MET A 43 -2.24 -2.97 -0.91
CA MET A 43 -1.65 -3.03 0.43
C MET A 43 -1.14 -4.42 0.76
N CYS A 44 -1.92 -5.45 0.43
CA CYS A 44 -1.51 -6.84 0.65
C CYS A 44 -0.22 -7.15 -0.10
N ALA A 45 -0.11 -6.71 -1.35
CA ALA A 45 1.11 -6.90 -2.13
C ALA A 45 2.31 -6.19 -1.51
N LYS A 46 2.12 -4.95 -1.03
CA LYS A 46 3.19 -4.18 -0.38
C LYS A 46 3.64 -4.78 0.94
N PHE A 47 2.69 -5.31 1.71
CA PHE A 47 2.96 -5.87 3.04
C PHE A 47 3.30 -7.36 3.00
N LEU A 48 3.29 -7.98 1.82
CA LEU A 48 3.52 -9.41 1.64
C LEU A 48 2.54 -10.25 2.48
N LEU A 49 1.29 -9.81 2.52
CA LEU A 49 0.20 -10.47 3.22
C LEU A 49 -0.83 -11.01 2.23
N GLU A 50 -1.46 -12.12 2.60
CA GLU A 50 -2.66 -12.57 1.93
C GLU A 50 -3.88 -11.88 2.56
N PRO A 51 -4.96 -11.63 1.81
CA PRO A 51 -6.14 -10.97 2.40
C PRO A 51 -6.69 -11.67 3.63
N GLU A 52 -6.58 -12.99 3.70
CA GLU A 52 -7.05 -13.79 4.84
C GLU A 52 -6.27 -13.52 6.12
N GLU A 53 -5.06 -13.00 6.01
CA GLU A 53 -4.23 -12.68 7.18
C GLU A 53 -4.65 -11.37 7.83
N ILE A 54 -5.46 -10.57 7.15
CA ILE A 54 -5.96 -9.29 7.68
C ILE A 54 -7.25 -9.55 8.44
N THR A 55 -7.17 -9.52 9.78
CA THR A 55 -8.29 -9.87 10.66
C THR A 55 -8.86 -8.64 11.40
N THR A 56 -8.41 -7.45 11.05
CA THR A 56 -8.77 -6.21 11.75
C THR A 56 -8.83 -5.05 10.76
N ASP A 57 -9.63 -4.05 11.04
CA ASP A 57 -9.65 -2.79 10.28
C ASP A 57 -8.67 -1.74 10.86
N ASN A 58 -8.06 -2.04 12.02
CA ASN A 58 -7.07 -1.14 12.62
C ASN A 58 -5.79 -1.18 11.81
N PHE A 59 -5.41 -0.03 11.23
CA PHE A 59 -4.29 0.03 10.31
C PHE A 59 -2.94 -0.29 11.00
N TYR A 60 -2.74 0.22 12.22
CA TYR A 60 -1.52 -0.08 12.96
C TYR A 60 -1.40 -1.57 13.26
N GLU A 61 -2.52 -2.24 13.61
CA GLU A 61 -2.52 -3.69 13.83
C GLU A 61 -2.19 -4.45 12.56
N ILE A 62 -2.70 -3.98 11.40
CA ILE A 62 -2.34 -4.59 10.12
C ILE A 62 -0.83 -4.48 9.88
N CYS A 63 -0.25 -3.32 10.18
CA CYS A 63 1.19 -3.12 10.10
C CYS A 63 1.95 -4.06 11.05
N GLN A 64 1.42 -4.31 12.25
CA GLN A 64 2.01 -5.27 13.19
C GLN A 64 2.00 -6.69 12.64
N ILE A 65 0.89 -7.11 12.04
CA ILE A 65 0.78 -8.45 11.42
C ILE A 65 1.87 -8.62 10.36
N SER A 66 2.03 -7.63 9.50
CA SER A 66 3.06 -7.66 8.46
C SER A 66 4.48 -7.66 9.05
N ALA A 67 4.71 -6.83 10.07
CA ALA A 67 6.03 -6.74 10.73
C ALA A 67 6.40 -8.06 11.41
N GLU A 68 5.45 -8.69 12.11
CA GLU A 68 5.66 -9.98 12.76
C GLU A 68 5.98 -11.07 11.74
N LYS A 69 5.26 -11.08 10.63
CA LYS A 69 5.53 -12.02 9.54
C LYS A 69 6.92 -11.84 8.97
N ALA A 70 7.36 -10.59 8.76
CA ALA A 70 8.69 -10.27 8.26
C ALA A 70 9.77 -10.69 9.25
N ALA A 71 9.56 -10.47 10.55
CA ALA A 71 10.52 -10.83 11.59
C ALA A 71 10.75 -12.33 11.74
N LYS A 72 9.79 -13.16 11.29
CA LYS A 72 9.90 -14.62 11.33
C LYS A 72 10.69 -15.20 10.15
N ARG A 73 11.02 -14.39 9.16
CA ARG A 73 11.75 -14.85 7.97
C ARG A 73 13.24 -15.03 8.30
N PRO A 74 13.91 -16.02 7.70
CA PRO A 74 15.35 -16.18 7.87
C PRO A 74 16.13 -14.96 7.39
N HIS A 75 17.21 -14.64 8.12
CA HIS A 75 17.97 -13.38 7.94
C HIS A 75 18.47 -13.13 6.53
N GLY A 76 18.94 -14.16 5.83
CA GLY A 76 19.46 -14.00 4.46
C GLY A 76 18.41 -13.77 3.40
N GLU A 77 17.13 -14.07 3.69
CA GLU A 77 16.02 -13.83 2.76
C GLU A 77 15.50 -12.40 2.84
N LEU A 78 15.62 -11.78 4.03
CA LEU A 78 15.18 -10.40 4.26
C LEU A 78 15.99 -9.39 3.47
N ASP A 79 17.30 -9.58 3.34
CA ASP A 79 18.16 -8.66 2.62
C ASP A 79 17.74 -8.51 1.15
N ALA A 80 17.42 -9.63 0.51
CA ALA A 80 16.94 -9.64 -0.86
C ALA A 80 15.51 -9.07 -0.96
N ALA A 81 14.67 -9.32 0.05
CA ALA A 81 13.32 -8.81 0.11
C ALA A 81 13.29 -7.29 0.28
N GLU A 82 14.18 -6.73 1.10
CA GLU A 82 14.29 -5.28 1.28
C GLU A 82 14.71 -4.57 0.00
N ALA A 83 15.56 -5.17 -0.80
CA ALA A 83 15.96 -4.62 -2.08
C ALA A 83 14.80 -4.58 -3.07
N ALA A 84 13.87 -5.55 -2.97
CA ALA A 84 12.71 -5.64 -3.86
C ALA A 84 11.49 -4.88 -3.32
N SER A 85 11.30 -4.84 -2.00
CA SER A 85 10.14 -4.19 -1.37
C SER A 85 10.47 -3.78 0.06
N LYS A 86 10.78 -2.52 0.26
CA LYS A 86 11.12 -1.98 1.59
C LYS A 86 9.97 -2.15 2.59
N CYS A 87 8.72 -1.97 2.14
CA CYS A 87 7.56 -2.13 3.02
C CYS A 87 7.42 -3.55 3.53
N GLY A 88 7.66 -4.54 2.67
CA GLY A 88 7.53 -5.96 3.03
C GLY A 88 8.64 -6.44 3.95
N GLY A 89 9.84 -5.84 3.86
CA GLY A 89 11.00 -6.24 4.65
C GLY A 89 11.08 -5.58 6.03
N ALA A 90 10.33 -4.52 6.26
CA ALA A 90 10.37 -3.82 7.55
C ALA A 90 9.84 -4.69 8.68
N THR A 91 10.48 -4.63 9.85
CA THR A 91 10.21 -5.51 11.00
C THR A 91 9.51 -4.82 12.16
N THR A 92 9.16 -3.53 12.05
CA THR A 92 8.37 -2.83 13.06
C THR A 92 7.12 -2.24 12.43
N ALA A 93 6.04 -2.18 13.21
CA ALA A 93 4.77 -1.66 12.74
C ALA A 93 4.88 -0.19 12.31
N MET A 94 5.62 0.62 13.07
CA MET A 94 5.80 2.03 12.75
C MET A 94 6.54 2.22 11.42
N ASN A 95 7.60 1.44 11.19
CA ASN A 95 8.34 1.51 9.93
C ASN A 95 7.47 1.05 8.76
N LYS A 96 6.66 0.01 8.97
CA LYS A 96 5.70 -0.45 7.95
C LYS A 96 4.75 0.68 7.56
N LYS A 97 4.17 1.35 8.54
CA LYS A 97 3.24 2.44 8.32
C LYS A 97 3.90 3.57 7.54
N ILE A 98 5.06 4.03 7.99
CA ILE A 98 5.78 5.14 7.36
C ILE A 98 6.17 4.80 5.91
N LEU A 99 6.78 3.63 5.71
CA LEU A 99 7.23 3.21 4.39
C LEU A 99 6.05 3.01 3.43
N PHE A 100 4.93 2.49 3.94
CA PHE A 100 3.74 2.31 3.12
C PHE A 100 3.17 3.65 2.65
N LEU A 101 3.04 4.62 3.55
CA LEU A 101 2.52 5.95 3.19
C LEU A 101 3.45 6.67 2.22
N LEU A 102 4.77 6.53 2.39
CA LEU A 102 5.74 7.09 1.44
C LEU A 102 5.60 6.44 0.06
N ALA A 103 5.40 5.13 0.03
CA ALA A 103 5.20 4.41 -1.23
C ALA A 103 3.91 4.87 -1.92
N VAL A 104 2.82 5.01 -1.16
CA VAL A 104 1.54 5.50 -1.68
C VAL A 104 1.71 6.88 -2.31
N ASN A 105 2.36 7.80 -1.59
CA ASN A 105 2.58 9.15 -2.11
C ASN A 105 3.36 9.13 -3.43
N ARG A 106 4.41 8.33 -3.49
CA ARG A 106 5.25 8.22 -4.68
C ARG A 106 4.52 7.57 -5.84
N GLU A 107 3.86 6.46 -5.58
CA GLU A 107 3.26 5.64 -6.64
C GLU A 107 1.95 6.21 -7.17
N TYR A 108 1.17 6.85 -6.31
CA TYR A 108 -0.11 7.46 -6.72
C TYR A 108 0.00 8.94 -7.04
N GLY A 109 1.15 9.56 -6.76
CA GLY A 109 1.35 10.98 -7.02
C GLY A 109 0.51 11.89 -6.15
N ILE A 110 0.26 11.51 -4.91
CA ILE A 110 -0.53 12.28 -3.94
C ILE A 110 0.34 12.64 -2.75
N ASN A 111 -0.21 13.41 -1.81
CA ASN A 111 0.50 13.81 -0.61
C ASN A 111 -0.33 13.56 0.65
N VAL A 112 -0.19 12.35 1.21
CA VAL A 112 -0.70 12.05 2.56
C VAL A 112 0.31 12.65 3.52
N THR A 113 -0.10 13.69 4.24
CA THR A 113 0.80 14.42 5.14
C THR A 113 0.95 13.71 6.48
N ALA A 114 1.92 14.15 7.30
CA ALA A 114 2.06 13.65 8.66
C ALA A 114 0.79 13.90 9.49
N GLU A 115 0.14 15.06 9.27
CA GLU A 115 -1.12 15.39 9.94
C GLU A 115 -2.24 14.44 9.53
N ASP A 116 -2.35 14.14 8.23
CA ASP A 116 -3.31 13.15 7.73
C ASP A 116 -3.07 11.79 8.39
N SER A 117 -1.81 11.39 8.48
CA SER A 117 -1.42 10.09 9.06
C SER A 117 -1.88 9.95 10.51
N VAL A 118 -1.81 11.03 11.29
CA VAL A 118 -2.25 11.01 12.69
C VAL A 118 -3.77 10.75 12.79
N GLN A 119 -4.54 11.21 11.81
CA GLN A 119 -6.00 11.03 11.78
C GLN A 119 -6.42 9.66 11.25
N ILE A 120 -5.50 8.89 10.69
CA ILE A 120 -5.81 7.58 10.10
C ILE A 120 -5.58 6.48 11.14
N ASP A 121 -6.68 5.94 11.68
CA ASP A 121 -6.64 4.84 12.63
C ASP A 121 -7.01 3.50 11.97
N THR A 122 -7.92 3.54 10.99
CA THR A 122 -8.43 2.34 10.35
C THR A 122 -8.07 2.30 8.87
N PHE A 123 -8.09 1.10 8.29
CA PHE A 123 -7.93 0.93 6.85
C PHE A 123 -9.04 1.64 6.08
N THR A 124 -10.25 1.64 6.61
CA THR A 124 -11.38 2.36 6.01
C THR A 124 -11.09 3.86 5.91
N GLN A 125 -10.58 4.45 7.00
CA GLN A 125 -10.19 5.87 7.00
C GLN A 125 -9.04 6.15 6.04
N LEU A 126 -8.09 5.24 5.96
CA LEU A 126 -6.97 5.34 5.00
C LEU A 126 -7.49 5.37 3.57
N CYS A 127 -8.40 4.47 3.23
CA CYS A 127 -9.01 4.44 1.90
C CYS A 127 -9.77 5.72 1.59
N ASP A 128 -10.55 6.22 2.55
CA ASP A 128 -11.31 7.47 2.36
C ASP A 128 -10.37 8.65 2.09
N CYS A 129 -9.28 8.72 2.85
CA CYS A 129 -8.28 9.80 2.68
C CYS A 129 -7.65 9.75 1.29
N ILE A 130 -7.20 8.57 0.89
CA ILE A 130 -6.52 8.41 -0.41
C ILE A 130 -7.48 8.64 -1.56
N TYR A 131 -8.68 8.10 -1.48
CA TYR A 131 -9.70 8.28 -2.51
C TYR A 131 -10.04 9.74 -2.71
N GLN A 132 -10.20 10.49 -1.62
CA GLN A 132 -10.45 11.92 -1.67
C GLN A 132 -9.30 12.69 -2.33
N LYS A 133 -8.05 12.36 -1.98
CA LYS A 133 -6.88 13.01 -2.57
C LYS A 133 -6.77 12.73 -4.07
N LEU A 134 -7.10 11.52 -4.48
CA LEU A 134 -7.11 11.16 -5.91
C LEU A 134 -8.20 11.93 -6.65
N GLU A 135 -9.39 12.10 -6.06
CA GLU A 135 -10.46 12.89 -6.67
C GLU A 135 -10.05 14.36 -6.81
N GLU A 136 -9.44 14.94 -5.78
CA GLU A 136 -8.97 16.33 -5.81
C GLU A 136 -7.90 16.52 -6.90
N GLN A 137 -6.99 15.57 -7.03
CA GLN A 137 -5.96 15.60 -8.06
C GLN A 137 -6.57 15.55 -9.46
N GLN A 138 -7.59 14.72 -9.67
CA GLN A 138 -8.29 14.61 -10.94
C GLN A 138 -8.98 15.93 -11.31
N ILE A 139 -9.59 16.59 -10.34
CA ILE A 139 -10.23 17.90 -10.54
C ILE A 139 -9.20 18.94 -10.97
N LEU A 140 -8.03 18.96 -10.34
CA LEU A 140 -6.95 19.89 -10.68
C LEU A 140 -6.43 19.67 -12.10
N VAL A 141 -6.25 18.40 -12.49
CA VAL A 141 -5.82 18.05 -13.84
C VAL A 141 -6.88 18.50 -14.87
N ASN A 142 -8.16 18.24 -14.59
CA ASN A 142 -9.25 18.63 -15.48
C ASN A 142 -9.33 20.15 -15.63
N ARG A 143 -9.12 20.90 -14.55
CA ARG A 143 -9.08 22.37 -14.61
C ARG A 143 -7.93 22.89 -15.45
N SER A 144 -6.77 22.24 -15.37
CA SER A 144 -5.60 22.62 -16.19
C SER A 144 -5.87 22.48 -17.67
N TRP A 145 -6.66 21.49 -18.07
CA TRP A 145 -7.00 21.23 -19.47
C TRP A 145 -8.05 22.21 -20.03
N LYS A 146 -8.80 22.88 -19.17
CA LYS A 146 -9.86 23.80 -19.59
C LYS A 146 -9.39 25.24 -19.79
N VAL A 147 -8.12 25.48 -19.60
CA VAL A 147 -7.50 26.78 -19.87
C VAL A 147 -6.93 26.80 -21.28
#